data_96abbcaf8db5a503cbd8d8cb76d6bf05
#
_entry.id   96abbcaf8db5a503cbd8d8cb76d6bf05
#
_cell.length_a   1.000
_cell.length_b   1.000
_cell.length_c   1.000
_cell.angle_alpha   90.00
_cell.angle_beta   90.00
_cell.angle_gamma   90.00
#
_symmetry.space_group_name_H-M   'P 1'
#
loop_
_entity.id
_entity.type
_entity.pdbx_description
1 polymer ?
#
loop_
_entity_poly.entity_id
_entity_poly.type
_entity_poly.pdbx_seq_one_letter_code
_entity_poly.pdbx_strand_id
1 'polypeptide(L)'
;AKNGYITGILSGTCIAVRGTNPKYVTFEFNYLTTKKQEKKIDRIARSIARKYRKGSRAARAKKAHDYLVRHIRYDDRYYSPYHAFTRGKGICMSYALAYQRLMQEMNIPCIYIKGKNHAWNMVKINSVWYNVDVTWDDAGGGYRYFLKADKDFPGHKRPKSKWLSSLKKARHSYNLGKIR
;
A
#
# COMPACT_ATOMS: atom_id res chain seq x y z
N ALA A 1 -11.48 4.57 -1.38
CA ALA A 1 -10.34 3.67 -1.57
C ALA A 1 -9.22 4.25 -2.45
N LYS A 2 -9.54 5.15 -3.41
CA LYS A 2 -8.53 5.83 -4.25
C LYS A 2 -7.72 6.91 -3.49
N ASN A 3 -8.33 7.52 -2.48
CA ASN A 3 -7.73 8.65 -1.76
C ASN A 3 -6.49 8.28 -0.93
N GLY A 4 -6.41 7.06 -0.39
CA GLY A 4 -5.26 6.63 0.42
C GLY A 4 -3.96 6.49 -0.38
N TYR A 5 -4.03 6.10 -1.67
CA TYR A 5 -2.86 6.08 -2.55
C TYR A 5 -2.36 7.50 -2.83
N ILE A 6 -3.26 8.43 -3.17
CA ILE A 6 -2.92 9.83 -3.42
C ILE A 6 -2.26 10.46 -2.19
N THR A 7 -2.81 10.22 -1.00
CA THR A 7 -2.21 10.71 0.25
C THR A 7 -0.81 10.14 0.48
N GLY A 8 -0.58 8.86 0.12
CA GLY A 8 0.71 8.20 0.25
C GLY A 8 1.79 8.73 -0.69
N ILE A 9 1.42 9.26 -1.87
CA ILE A 9 2.37 9.87 -2.82
C ILE A 9 2.58 11.36 -2.64
N LEU A 10 1.95 12.00 -1.64
CA LEU A 10 2.26 13.39 -1.30
C LEU A 10 3.65 13.47 -0.66
N SER A 11 4.51 14.33 -1.18
CA SER A 11 5.92 14.46 -0.81
C SER A 11 6.21 15.68 0.04
N GLY A 12 5.29 16.18 0.80
CA GLY A 12 5.60 17.37 1.60
C GLY A 12 4.41 18.10 2.15
N THR A 13 4.67 19.26 2.66
CA THR A 13 3.69 20.13 3.31
C THR A 13 2.75 20.72 2.25
N CYS A 14 1.47 20.66 2.51
CA CYS A 14 0.51 21.47 1.80
C CYS A 14 0.76 22.94 2.18
N ILE A 15 1.12 23.77 1.22
CA ILE A 15 1.22 25.22 1.42
C ILE A 15 -0.15 25.79 1.04
N ALA A 16 -0.86 26.34 2.01
CA ALA A 16 -2.03 27.17 1.75
C ALA A 16 -1.56 28.57 1.38
N VAL A 17 -1.68 28.94 0.11
CA VAL A 17 -1.43 30.31 -0.32
C VAL A 17 -2.73 31.09 -0.16
N ARG A 18 -2.75 32.04 0.78
CA ARG A 18 -3.86 32.96 0.95
C ARG A 18 -3.80 34.00 -0.17
N GLY A 19 -4.71 33.94 -1.12
CA GLY A 19 -4.87 35.00 -2.11
C GLY A 19 -5.34 36.33 -1.48
N THR A 20 -5.12 37.45 -2.13
CA THR A 20 -5.60 38.79 -1.75
C THR A 20 -7.12 38.89 -1.72
N ASN A 21 -7.83 37.93 -2.30
CA ASN A 21 -9.29 37.78 -2.24
C ASN A 21 -9.70 36.72 -1.22
N PRO A 22 -10.39 37.07 -0.11
CA PRO A 22 -10.72 36.13 0.97
C PRO A 22 -11.67 34.97 0.56
N LYS A 23 -12.19 34.98 -0.66
CA LYS A 23 -13.08 33.92 -1.19
C LYS A 23 -12.35 32.66 -1.68
N TYR A 24 -11.03 32.68 -1.83
CA TYR A 24 -10.29 31.54 -2.38
C TYR A 24 -9.12 31.15 -1.49
N VAL A 25 -8.97 29.85 -1.24
CA VAL A 25 -7.78 29.25 -0.64
C VAL A 25 -7.18 28.30 -1.67
N THR A 26 -5.97 28.58 -2.12
CA THR A 26 -5.23 27.69 -3.03
C THR A 26 -4.34 26.76 -2.22
N PHE A 27 -4.44 25.45 -2.49
CA PHE A 27 -3.58 24.44 -1.91
C PHE A 27 -2.61 23.92 -2.97
N GLU A 28 -1.33 24.01 -2.71
CA GLU A 28 -0.30 23.41 -3.53
C GLU A 28 0.16 22.08 -2.91
N PHE A 29 0.19 21.04 -3.74
CA PHE A 29 0.61 19.70 -3.33
C PHE A 29 1.83 19.26 -4.11
N ASN A 30 2.88 18.87 -3.41
CA ASN A 30 4.03 18.22 -3.99
C ASN A 30 3.82 16.69 -4.01
N TYR A 31 4.13 16.05 -5.10
CA TYR A 31 3.97 14.62 -5.29
C TYR A 31 5.32 13.93 -5.50
N LEU A 32 5.45 12.69 -5.03
CA LEU A 32 6.61 11.83 -5.26
C LEU A 32 6.76 11.42 -6.73
N THR A 33 5.70 11.55 -7.50
CA THR A 33 5.60 11.08 -8.88
C THR A 33 4.92 12.12 -9.78
N THR A 34 5.37 12.21 -11.02
CA THR A 34 4.75 13.04 -12.04
C THR A 34 3.54 12.34 -12.67
N LYS A 35 2.66 13.08 -13.35
CA LYS A 35 1.53 12.50 -14.12
C LYS A 35 2.00 11.45 -15.16
N LYS A 36 3.17 11.65 -15.78
CA LYS A 36 3.75 10.70 -16.73
C LYS A 36 4.19 9.40 -16.03
N GLN A 37 4.77 9.52 -14.85
CA GLN A 37 5.15 8.37 -14.02
C GLN A 37 3.92 7.61 -13.53
N GLU A 38 2.86 8.29 -13.09
CA GLU A 38 1.60 7.64 -12.70
C GLU A 38 0.96 6.86 -13.85
N LYS A 39 0.90 7.41 -15.07
CA LYS A 39 0.44 6.68 -16.26
C LYS A 39 1.26 5.41 -16.53
N LYS A 40 2.58 5.43 -16.25
CA LYS A 40 3.44 4.25 -16.39
C LYS A 40 3.19 3.23 -15.29
N ILE A 41 3.03 3.68 -14.03
CA ILE A 41 2.63 2.84 -12.89
C ILE A 41 1.30 2.14 -13.20
N ASP A 42 0.29 2.87 -13.65
CA ASP A 42 -1.02 2.33 -14.02
C ASP A 42 -0.92 1.20 -15.05
N ARG A 43 -0.15 1.42 -16.10
CA ARG A 43 0.06 0.42 -17.16
C ARG A 43 0.69 -0.85 -16.62
N ILE A 44 1.75 -0.71 -15.83
CA ILE A 44 2.49 -1.85 -15.25
C ILE A 44 1.59 -2.59 -14.25
N ALA A 45 0.97 -1.88 -13.30
CA ALA A 45 0.11 -2.47 -12.28
C ALA A 45 -1.08 -3.21 -12.90
N ARG A 46 -1.71 -2.62 -13.92
CA ARG A 46 -2.80 -3.26 -14.68
C ARG A 46 -2.35 -4.53 -15.41
N SER A 47 -1.17 -4.51 -16.01
CA SER A 47 -0.59 -5.70 -16.66
C SER A 47 -0.36 -6.83 -15.66
N ILE A 48 0.20 -6.53 -14.49
CA ILE A 48 0.43 -7.50 -13.41
C ILE A 48 -0.90 -8.03 -12.88
N ALA A 49 -1.86 -7.15 -12.58
CA ALA A 49 -3.17 -7.51 -12.06
C ALA A 49 -3.95 -8.45 -13.00
N ARG A 50 -3.84 -8.24 -14.31
CA ARG A 50 -4.45 -9.13 -15.32
C ARG A 50 -3.92 -10.56 -15.23
N LYS A 51 -2.62 -10.75 -14.99
CA LYS A 51 -2.01 -12.08 -14.83
C LYS A 51 -2.57 -12.80 -13.59
N TYR A 52 -2.91 -12.06 -12.55
CA TYR A 52 -3.32 -12.59 -11.23
C TYR A 52 -4.82 -12.45 -10.95
N ARG A 53 -5.66 -12.23 -11.97
CA ARG A 53 -7.10 -11.99 -11.79
C ARG A 53 -7.92 -13.20 -11.30
N LYS A 54 -7.40 -14.42 -11.46
CA LYS A 54 -8.09 -15.66 -11.07
C LYS A 54 -7.85 -16.01 -9.59
N GLY A 55 -8.88 -16.56 -8.95
CA GLY A 55 -8.86 -17.00 -7.57
C GLY A 55 -9.54 -16.04 -6.60
N SER A 56 -9.62 -16.43 -5.34
CA SER A 56 -10.21 -15.65 -4.26
C SER A 56 -9.49 -14.31 -4.06
N ARG A 57 -10.10 -13.38 -3.33
CA ARG A 57 -9.41 -12.12 -2.97
C ARG A 57 -8.11 -12.37 -2.22
N ALA A 58 -8.09 -13.35 -1.31
CA ALA A 58 -6.88 -13.73 -0.57
C ALA A 58 -5.80 -14.28 -1.51
N ALA A 59 -6.16 -15.13 -2.48
CA ALA A 59 -5.23 -15.68 -3.47
C ALA A 59 -4.61 -14.58 -4.34
N ARG A 60 -5.43 -13.63 -4.82
CA ARG A 60 -4.95 -12.51 -5.62
C ARG A 60 -4.05 -11.57 -4.82
N ALA A 61 -4.42 -11.28 -3.57
CA ALA A 61 -3.62 -10.49 -2.64
C ALA A 61 -2.26 -11.16 -2.37
N LYS A 62 -2.24 -12.51 -2.21
CA LYS A 62 -1.02 -13.29 -2.06
C LYS A 62 -0.12 -13.22 -3.30
N LYS A 63 -0.70 -13.40 -4.49
CA LYS A 63 0.07 -13.32 -5.76
C LYS A 63 0.71 -11.95 -5.95
N ALA A 64 0.03 -10.87 -5.56
CA ALA A 64 0.58 -9.52 -5.59
C ALA A 64 1.72 -9.33 -4.57
N HIS A 65 1.56 -9.85 -3.36
CA HIS A 65 2.60 -9.88 -2.32
C HIS A 65 3.84 -10.60 -2.85
N ASP A 66 3.68 -11.84 -3.31
CA ASP A 66 4.77 -12.69 -3.81
C ASP A 66 5.47 -12.08 -5.04
N TYR A 67 4.71 -11.36 -5.88
CA TYR A 67 5.28 -10.62 -7.00
C TYR A 67 6.23 -9.53 -6.50
N LEU A 68 5.82 -8.71 -5.53
CA LEU A 68 6.63 -7.61 -5.04
C LEU A 68 7.88 -8.11 -4.28
N VAL A 69 7.75 -9.13 -3.43
CA VAL A 69 8.88 -9.77 -2.75
C VAL A 69 9.92 -10.31 -3.75
N ARG A 70 9.49 -10.87 -4.88
CA ARG A 70 10.43 -11.39 -5.90
C ARG A 70 11.06 -10.30 -6.77
N HIS A 71 10.41 -9.15 -6.92
CA HIS A 71 10.80 -8.14 -7.92
C HIS A 71 11.36 -6.84 -7.34
N ILE A 72 11.24 -6.62 -6.05
CA ILE A 72 11.77 -5.42 -5.39
C ILE A 72 12.92 -5.84 -4.47
N ARG A 73 13.95 -5.00 -4.40
CA ARG A 73 15.01 -5.05 -3.40
C ARG A 73 14.99 -3.78 -2.57
N TYR A 74 15.18 -3.90 -1.25
CA TYR A 74 15.24 -2.74 -0.37
C TYR A 74 16.44 -1.86 -0.73
N ASP A 75 16.18 -0.57 -1.00
CA ASP A 75 17.21 0.41 -1.36
C ASP A 75 16.69 1.80 -0.97
N ASP A 76 17.36 2.46 -0.03
CA ASP A 76 16.96 3.73 0.58
C ASP A 76 17.06 4.95 -0.35
N ARG A 77 17.70 4.81 -1.49
CA ARG A 77 17.77 5.82 -2.55
C ARG A 77 16.47 5.95 -3.37
N TYR A 78 15.54 4.98 -3.23
CA TYR A 78 14.35 4.87 -4.06
C TYR A 78 13.06 4.83 -3.22
N TYR A 79 12.35 5.93 -3.13
CA TYR A 79 11.23 6.14 -2.21
C TYR A 79 9.85 6.29 -2.87
N SER A 80 9.69 5.90 -4.13
CA SER A 80 8.40 6.00 -4.82
C SER A 80 7.91 4.67 -5.42
N PRO A 81 6.59 4.49 -5.61
CA PRO A 81 6.05 3.32 -6.29
C PRO A 81 6.52 3.22 -7.75
N TYR A 82 6.91 4.35 -8.37
CA TYR A 82 7.50 4.36 -9.71
C TYR A 82 8.80 3.58 -9.75
N HIS A 83 9.67 3.76 -8.78
CA HIS A 83 10.94 3.04 -8.68
C HIS A 83 10.71 1.55 -8.39
N ALA A 84 9.76 1.22 -7.51
CA ALA A 84 9.38 -0.16 -7.23
C ALA A 84 8.98 -0.91 -8.51
N PHE A 85 8.13 -0.31 -9.36
CA PHE A 85 7.66 -0.94 -10.59
C PHE A 85 8.64 -0.90 -11.77
N THR A 86 9.55 0.08 -11.82
CA THR A 86 10.41 0.28 -13.00
C THR A 86 11.86 -0.11 -12.78
N ARG A 87 12.34 -0.07 -11.56
CA ARG A 87 13.73 -0.39 -11.19
C ARG A 87 13.84 -1.60 -10.27
N GLY A 88 12.71 -2.09 -9.74
CA GLY A 88 12.71 -3.15 -8.74
C GLY A 88 13.43 -2.73 -7.44
N LYS A 89 13.32 -1.46 -7.04
CA LYS A 89 13.99 -0.92 -5.85
C LYS A 89 13.09 0.03 -5.09
N GLY A 90 13.21 0.03 -3.75
CA GLY A 90 12.43 0.94 -2.92
C GLY A 90 12.55 0.70 -1.43
N ILE A 91 12.06 1.66 -0.66
CA ILE A 91 11.88 1.56 0.80
C ILE A 91 10.47 1.04 1.14
N CYS A 92 10.16 0.87 2.42
CA CYS A 92 8.85 0.41 2.89
C CYS A 92 7.67 1.14 2.26
N MET A 93 7.75 2.46 2.08
CA MET A 93 6.73 3.26 1.41
C MET A 93 6.53 2.84 -0.04
N SER A 94 7.61 2.54 -0.76
CA SER A 94 7.56 2.10 -2.16
C SER A 94 6.85 0.75 -2.30
N TYR A 95 7.16 -0.21 -1.42
CA TYR A 95 6.50 -1.51 -1.33
C TYR A 95 5.01 -1.36 -1.02
N ALA A 96 4.68 -0.59 0.02
CA ALA A 96 3.30 -0.41 0.46
C ALA A 96 2.42 0.30 -0.59
N LEU A 97 2.94 1.32 -1.27
CA LEU A 97 2.23 2.01 -2.35
C LEU A 97 2.09 1.13 -3.61
N ALA A 98 3.14 0.37 -3.96
CA ALA A 98 3.06 -0.57 -5.07
C ALA A 98 2.03 -1.67 -4.79
N TYR A 99 2.01 -2.22 -3.57
CA TYR A 99 1.03 -3.21 -3.16
C TYR A 99 -0.40 -2.63 -3.20
N GLN A 100 -0.62 -1.44 -2.66
CA GLN A 100 -1.92 -0.78 -2.71
C GLN A 100 -2.38 -0.57 -4.15
N ARG A 101 -1.46 -0.19 -5.06
CA ARG A 101 -1.80 0.03 -6.47
C ARG A 101 -2.23 -1.27 -7.16
N LEU A 102 -1.56 -2.39 -6.86
CA LEU A 102 -1.98 -3.72 -7.35
C LEU A 102 -3.35 -4.11 -6.80
N MET A 103 -3.61 -3.87 -5.50
CA MET A 103 -4.93 -4.14 -4.89
C MET A 103 -6.04 -3.33 -5.56
N GLN A 104 -5.79 -2.06 -5.90
CA GLN A 104 -6.75 -1.22 -6.62
C GLN A 104 -7.11 -1.80 -7.99
N GLU A 105 -6.10 -2.22 -8.78
CA GLU A 105 -6.34 -2.85 -10.09
C GLU A 105 -7.05 -4.22 -10.00
N MET A 106 -6.94 -4.88 -8.86
CA MET A 106 -7.63 -6.14 -8.58
C MET A 106 -9.00 -5.96 -7.90
N ASN A 107 -9.48 -4.73 -7.69
CA ASN A 107 -10.71 -4.42 -6.95
C ASN A 107 -10.72 -5.02 -5.53
N ILE A 108 -9.60 -4.98 -4.84
CA ILE A 108 -9.44 -5.41 -3.45
C ILE A 108 -9.25 -4.16 -2.59
N PRO A 109 -10.15 -3.87 -1.62
CA PRO A 109 -9.97 -2.71 -0.75
C PRO A 109 -8.67 -2.82 0.04
N CYS A 110 -7.83 -1.79 -0.08
CA CYS A 110 -6.52 -1.72 0.55
C CYS A 110 -6.26 -0.30 1.07
N ILE A 111 -5.67 -0.21 2.24
CA ILE A 111 -5.29 1.04 2.90
C ILE A 111 -3.78 1.08 3.03
N TYR A 112 -3.17 2.19 2.64
CA TYR A 112 -1.79 2.53 2.98
C TYR A 112 -1.76 3.05 4.43
N ILE A 113 -0.90 2.50 5.25
CA ILE A 113 -0.67 2.94 6.63
C ILE A 113 0.74 3.50 6.73
N LYS A 114 0.86 4.72 7.23
CA LYS A 114 2.13 5.35 7.59
C LYS A 114 2.20 5.44 9.12
N GLY A 115 3.05 4.63 9.73
CA GLY A 115 3.44 4.76 11.12
C GLY A 115 4.53 5.83 11.31
N LYS A 116 5.20 5.84 12.47
CA LYS A 116 6.26 6.82 12.76
C LYS A 116 7.43 6.70 11.78
N ASN A 117 7.98 5.50 11.62
CA ASN A 117 9.19 5.26 10.82
C ASN A 117 9.00 4.13 9.78
N HIS A 118 7.79 3.66 9.56
CA HIS A 118 7.52 2.52 8.70
C HIS A 118 6.17 2.65 8.01
N ALA A 119 6.03 1.99 6.85
CA ALA A 119 4.79 1.98 6.08
C ALA A 119 4.42 0.56 5.66
N TRP A 120 3.12 0.23 5.74
CA TRP A 120 2.55 -1.07 5.40
C TRP A 120 1.12 -0.92 4.91
N ASN A 121 0.39 -2.00 4.79
CA ASN A 121 -1.00 -1.99 4.32
C ASN A 121 -1.97 -2.69 5.26
N MET A 122 -3.24 -2.32 5.14
CA MET A 122 -4.36 -3.16 5.55
C MET A 122 -5.18 -3.54 4.32
N VAL A 123 -5.61 -4.80 4.25
CA VAL A 123 -6.37 -5.37 3.12
C VAL A 123 -7.67 -5.96 3.62
N LYS A 124 -8.78 -5.70 2.91
CA LYS A 124 -10.10 -6.23 3.28
C LYS A 124 -10.38 -7.55 2.55
N ILE A 125 -10.40 -8.64 3.32
CA ILE A 125 -10.78 -9.97 2.85
C ILE A 125 -12.02 -10.42 3.63
N ASN A 126 -13.05 -10.90 2.95
CA ASN A 126 -14.29 -11.39 3.56
C ASN A 126 -14.87 -10.45 4.63
N SER A 127 -14.97 -9.16 4.27
CA SER A 127 -15.52 -8.09 5.12
C SER A 127 -14.72 -7.67 6.35
N VAL A 128 -13.55 -8.27 6.62
CA VAL A 128 -12.65 -7.88 7.71
C VAL A 128 -11.29 -7.43 7.19
N TRP A 129 -10.61 -6.58 7.97
CA TRP A 129 -9.33 -6.01 7.62
C TRP A 129 -8.18 -6.78 8.27
N TYR A 130 -7.18 -7.13 7.46
CA TYR A 130 -5.93 -7.79 7.85
C TYR A 130 -4.75 -6.88 7.58
N ASN A 131 -3.71 -7.00 8.38
CA ASN A 131 -2.44 -6.32 8.13
C ASN A 131 -1.60 -7.09 7.11
N VAL A 132 -0.85 -6.34 6.29
CA VAL A 132 0.12 -6.89 5.33
C VAL A 132 1.34 -5.99 5.29
N ASP A 133 2.51 -6.56 5.50
CA ASP A 133 3.79 -5.86 5.31
C ASP A 133 4.70 -6.64 4.38
N VAL A 134 4.70 -6.22 3.12
CA VAL A 134 5.51 -6.84 2.07
C VAL A 134 7.01 -6.61 2.30
N THR A 135 7.39 -5.48 2.91
CA THR A 135 8.79 -5.12 3.16
C THR A 135 9.43 -6.06 4.18
N TRP A 136 8.74 -6.31 5.29
CA TRP A 136 9.28 -7.18 6.35
C TRP A 136 9.20 -8.65 5.97
N ASP A 137 8.25 -9.06 5.14
CA ASP A 137 8.23 -10.40 4.57
C ASP A 137 9.35 -10.60 3.53
N ASP A 138 9.72 -9.56 2.77
CA ASP A 138 10.89 -9.59 1.86
C ASP A 138 12.20 -9.75 2.64
N ALA A 139 12.37 -9.01 3.74
CA ALA A 139 13.58 -9.06 4.57
C ALA A 139 13.71 -10.38 5.35
N GLY A 140 12.60 -10.92 5.87
CA GLY A 140 12.59 -12.12 6.73
C GLY A 140 12.24 -13.43 6.04
N GLY A 141 11.76 -13.36 4.82
CA GLY A 141 11.20 -14.48 4.07
C GLY A 141 9.83 -14.96 4.59
N GLY A 142 9.06 -15.59 3.72
CA GLY A 142 7.77 -16.21 4.06
C GLY A 142 6.58 -15.25 4.18
N TYR A 143 5.67 -15.54 5.12
CA TYR A 143 4.40 -14.83 5.30
C TYR A 143 4.18 -14.44 6.76
N ARG A 144 5.22 -14.04 7.45
CA ARG A 144 5.14 -13.63 8.86
C ARG A 144 4.26 -12.40 9.05
N TYR A 145 4.18 -11.56 8.03
CA TYR A 145 3.45 -10.29 8.05
C TYR A 145 2.36 -10.21 6.98
N PHE A 146 1.97 -11.33 6.38
CA PHE A 146 0.91 -11.38 5.37
C PHE A 146 -0.43 -11.81 5.95
N LEU A 147 -1.49 -11.00 5.77
CA LEU A 147 -2.88 -11.20 6.23
C LEU A 147 -2.98 -11.52 7.73
N LYS A 148 -2.33 -10.73 8.56
CA LYS A 148 -2.28 -10.91 10.02
C LYS A 148 -3.35 -10.12 10.76
N ALA A 149 -3.85 -10.72 11.87
CA ALA A 149 -4.59 -9.98 12.89
C ALA A 149 -3.64 -9.05 13.67
N ASP A 150 -4.20 -8.06 14.37
CA ASP A 150 -3.38 -7.09 15.13
C ASP A 150 -2.49 -7.76 16.17
N LYS A 151 -3.00 -8.77 16.88
CA LYS A 151 -2.25 -9.50 17.92
C LYS A 151 -1.06 -10.29 17.38
N ASP A 152 -1.09 -10.65 16.08
CA ASP A 152 -0.07 -11.44 15.39
C ASP A 152 0.81 -10.58 14.47
N PHE A 153 0.80 -9.22 14.68
CA PHE A 153 1.49 -8.25 13.85
C PHE A 153 2.38 -7.32 14.69
N PRO A 154 3.41 -7.87 15.35
CA PRO A 154 4.27 -7.12 16.26
C PRO A 154 5.07 -6.03 15.55
N GLY A 155 5.54 -5.03 16.31
CA GLY A 155 6.40 -3.95 15.79
C GLY A 155 5.68 -2.83 15.03
N HIS A 156 4.38 -2.95 14.77
CA HIS A 156 3.61 -2.00 13.96
C HIS A 156 2.66 -1.17 14.84
N LYS A 157 2.93 0.14 14.96
CA LYS A 157 2.05 1.10 15.65
C LYS A 157 1.35 1.98 14.63
N ARG A 158 0.03 1.77 14.45
CA ARG A 158 -0.79 2.62 13.60
C ARG A 158 -0.99 4.01 14.21
N PRO A 159 -1.15 5.06 13.39
CA PRO A 159 -1.54 6.37 13.88
C PRO A 159 -2.94 6.28 14.53
N LYS A 160 -3.14 7.06 15.61
CA LYS A 160 -4.45 7.18 16.23
C LYS A 160 -5.41 7.89 15.27
N SER A 161 -6.53 7.25 14.93
CA SER A 161 -7.55 7.78 14.03
C SER A 161 -8.89 7.13 14.34
N LYS A 162 -9.93 7.94 14.53
CA LYS A 162 -11.31 7.46 14.72
C LYS A 162 -11.74 6.52 13.60
N TRP A 163 -11.41 6.88 12.36
CA TRP A 163 -11.71 6.05 11.19
C TRP A 163 -10.98 4.71 11.21
N LEU A 164 -9.66 4.67 11.48
CA LEU A 164 -8.93 3.39 11.58
C LEU A 164 -9.44 2.53 12.74
N SER A 165 -9.89 3.15 13.83
CA SER A 165 -10.46 2.44 14.98
C SER A 165 -11.83 1.83 14.66
N SER A 166 -12.64 2.45 13.81
CA SER A 166 -13.96 1.94 13.41
C SER A 166 -13.91 0.77 12.41
N LEU A 167 -12.75 0.45 11.85
CA LEU A 167 -12.62 -0.64 10.89
C LEU A 167 -12.85 -2.00 11.60
N LYS A 168 -13.66 -2.87 10.98
CA LYS A 168 -13.84 -4.26 11.43
C LYS A 168 -12.57 -5.05 11.12
N LYS A 169 -11.68 -5.15 12.10
CA LYS A 169 -10.41 -5.87 12.00
C LYS A 169 -10.58 -7.36 12.26
N ALA A 170 -9.70 -8.17 11.67
CA ALA A 170 -9.67 -9.61 11.90
C ALA A 170 -9.26 -9.92 13.36
N ARG A 171 -10.00 -10.83 14.00
CA ARG A 171 -9.67 -11.36 15.34
C ARG A 171 -8.55 -12.40 15.30
N HIS A 172 -8.45 -13.11 14.18
CA HIS A 172 -7.43 -14.15 13.93
C HIS A 172 -6.79 -13.89 12.57
N SER A 173 -5.51 -14.25 12.45
CA SER A 173 -4.81 -14.20 11.16
C SER A 173 -5.45 -15.14 10.14
N TYR A 174 -5.31 -14.79 8.87
CA TYR A 174 -5.89 -15.60 7.79
C TYR A 174 -5.21 -16.97 7.70
N ASN A 175 -5.98 -18.03 7.59
CA ASN A 175 -5.44 -19.37 7.37
C ASN A 175 -4.97 -19.50 5.92
N LEU A 176 -3.65 -19.46 5.72
CA LEU A 176 -3.04 -19.49 4.39
C LEU A 176 -3.28 -20.79 3.63
N GLY A 177 -3.51 -21.91 4.33
CA GLY A 177 -3.90 -23.20 3.73
C GLY A 177 -5.26 -23.15 3.02
N LYS A 178 -6.10 -22.15 3.31
CA LYS A 178 -7.40 -21.94 2.66
C LYS A 178 -7.31 -21.03 1.42
N ILE A 179 -6.12 -20.62 1.01
CA ILE A 179 -5.94 -19.78 -0.18
C ILE A 179 -6.02 -20.65 -1.44
N ARG A 180 -7.09 -20.46 -2.21
CA ARG A 180 -7.35 -21.15 -3.49
C ARG A 180 -7.49 -20.14 -4.62
#